data_428594ee1e72d681d42494ef38de26cd
#
_entry.id   428594ee1e72d681d42494ef38de26cd
#
_cell.length_a   1.000
_cell.length_b   1.000
_cell.length_c   1.000
_cell.angle_alpha   90.00
_cell.angle_beta   90.00
_cell.angle_gamma   90.00
#
_symmetry.space_group_name_H-M   'P 1'
#
loop_
_entity.id
_entity.type
_entity.pdbx_description
1 polymer ?
#
loop_
_entity_poly.entity_id
_entity_poly.type
_entity_poly.pdbx_seq_one_letter_code
_entity_poly.pdbx_strand_id
1 'polypeptide(L)'
;MRRTRAVAEYFCRSGGLYHSQALNTQGTIVVWGRNIWNQCDVPAPNTGFMGLAAGRGHSLGLKQGGNLVAWGQNYSSQCNVPPQNADFIDVVAGYQYSLGLTRDGAIPVGWGDNVSGQCDVPLPNSGFIAAAAGGNGYPGSHSLGLRTDGSVIAWGYNASGQCNVPDPNFGFIAIAAGNNGNPASHSLGLKNDGSVVAWGANEYGQCSIPAPNTGFAAVAAGARHSLGLKADGSIIAWGANTEGQCDVPAPNSDFTAIAATAYHSLGLKSDGSIVAWGSGQGSPPLPNTGFIGMAAGGDRSLGLKADGSIVTWGLAPGSPPSPNTGFSAVAAGRYHGLGLKSSTTTAVMESESDALHLGPVLPNPFNPATTIGYEVSVACEVQLRVFDLRGRMVRTLIDKTVGPGHHTVRWNGMADDGARVASGVYFCQMVAGSFRETRRMTLIE
;
A
#
# COMPACT_ATOMS: atom_id res chain seq x y z
N MET A 1 -6.73 18.26 6.68
CA MET A 1 -5.51 17.45 6.90
C MET A 1 -5.29 16.58 5.68
N ARG A 2 -4.49 17.01 4.74
CA ARG A 2 -4.02 16.13 3.68
C ARG A 2 -2.79 15.42 4.22
N ARG A 3 -2.92 14.14 4.59
CA ARG A 3 -1.75 13.28 4.57
C ARG A 3 -1.32 13.23 3.11
N THR A 4 -0.28 13.97 2.75
CA THR A 4 0.56 13.57 1.64
C THR A 4 1.19 12.24 2.06
N ARG A 5 0.45 11.14 1.88
CA ARG A 5 1.08 9.84 1.75
C ARG A 5 2.08 10.00 0.63
N ALA A 6 3.32 9.68 0.89
CA ALA A 6 4.34 9.63 -0.14
C ALA A 6 3.74 8.88 -1.34
N VAL A 7 3.97 9.38 -2.55
CA VAL A 7 3.47 8.82 -3.82
C VAL A 7 3.76 7.31 -3.95
N ALA A 8 4.73 6.79 -3.20
CA ALA A 8 5.04 5.37 -3.09
C ALA A 8 3.95 4.48 -2.44
N GLU A 9 2.97 5.03 -1.71
CA GLU A 9 1.89 4.25 -1.09
C GLU A 9 0.71 3.96 -2.03
N TYR A 10 0.65 4.60 -3.20
CA TYR A 10 -0.42 4.40 -4.18
C TYR A 10 -0.07 3.40 -5.28
N PHE A 11 1.14 2.83 -5.25
CA PHE A 11 1.53 1.85 -6.24
C PHE A 11 0.88 0.51 -5.97
N CYS A 12 -0.04 0.13 -6.82
CA CYS A 12 -0.53 -1.21 -6.99
C CYS A 12 -1.48 -1.76 -5.92
N ARG A 13 -2.72 -1.34 -5.94
CA ARG A 13 -3.79 -1.97 -5.16
C ARG A 13 -4.81 -2.62 -6.06
N SER A 14 -4.77 -3.91 -6.12
CA SER A 14 -5.68 -4.83 -6.82
C SER A 14 -5.75 -4.66 -8.36
N GLY A 15 -5.88 -5.74 -9.05
CA GLY A 15 -5.87 -5.75 -10.48
C GLY A 15 -7.01 -6.53 -11.14
N GLY A 16 -7.53 -6.04 -12.26
CA GLY A 16 -8.49 -6.69 -13.13
C GLY A 16 -7.87 -7.84 -13.93
N LEU A 17 -8.69 -8.81 -14.34
CA LEU A 17 -8.22 -9.98 -15.06
C LEU A 17 -7.70 -9.62 -16.47
N TYR A 18 -8.14 -8.49 -17.02
CA TYR A 18 -8.02 -8.23 -18.44
C TYR A 18 -7.62 -6.79 -18.80
N HIS A 19 -7.41 -5.89 -17.85
CA HIS A 19 -7.09 -4.49 -18.12
C HIS A 19 -6.02 -3.96 -17.18
N SER A 20 -5.38 -2.89 -17.55
CA SER A 20 -4.36 -2.17 -16.80
C SER A 20 -4.75 -0.71 -16.68
N GLN A 21 -4.36 -0.06 -15.60
CA GLN A 21 -4.66 1.33 -15.32
C GLN A 21 -3.41 2.11 -14.96
N ALA A 22 -3.39 3.37 -15.31
CA ALA A 22 -2.38 4.32 -14.86
C ALA A 22 -3.01 5.66 -14.50
N LEU A 23 -2.49 6.28 -13.47
CA LEU A 23 -2.83 7.64 -13.05
C LEU A 23 -1.68 8.57 -13.42
N ASN A 24 -1.98 9.66 -14.10
CA ASN A 24 -0.97 10.68 -14.38
C ASN A 24 -0.90 11.76 -13.28
N THR A 25 0.13 12.59 -13.33
CA THR A 25 0.36 13.67 -12.36
C THR A 25 -0.73 14.75 -12.36
N GLN A 26 -1.55 14.81 -13.41
CA GLN A 26 -2.67 15.75 -13.53
C GLN A 26 -3.98 15.18 -12.98
N GLY A 27 -3.97 13.99 -12.41
CA GLY A 27 -5.15 13.34 -11.86
C GLY A 27 -6.08 12.75 -12.92
N THR A 28 -5.55 12.36 -14.10
CA THR A 28 -6.29 11.67 -15.16
C THR A 28 -5.95 10.19 -15.14
N ILE A 29 -6.95 9.33 -15.24
CA ILE A 29 -6.78 7.89 -15.34
C ILE A 29 -6.80 7.46 -16.81
N VAL A 30 -5.84 6.64 -17.21
CA VAL A 30 -5.81 5.96 -18.50
C VAL A 30 -5.92 4.46 -18.27
N VAL A 31 -6.79 3.81 -19.00
CA VAL A 31 -7.04 2.36 -18.89
C VAL A 31 -6.88 1.71 -20.25
N TRP A 32 -6.23 0.58 -20.31
CA TRP A 32 -6.03 -0.17 -21.56
C TRP A 32 -6.10 -1.68 -21.35
N GLY A 33 -6.26 -2.41 -22.42
CA GLY A 33 -6.42 -3.86 -22.41
C GLY A 33 -7.81 -4.26 -22.90
N ARG A 34 -8.35 -5.36 -22.34
CA ARG A 34 -9.68 -5.86 -22.74
C ARG A 34 -10.77 -4.92 -22.24
N ASN A 35 -11.77 -4.63 -23.08
CA ASN A 35 -12.84 -3.68 -22.79
C ASN A 35 -14.26 -4.22 -23.06
N ILE A 36 -14.47 -5.52 -22.85
CA ILE A 36 -15.78 -6.15 -23.14
C ILE A 36 -16.88 -5.76 -22.15
N TRP A 37 -16.51 -5.15 -21.02
CA TRP A 37 -17.42 -4.68 -19.98
C TRP A 37 -17.30 -3.17 -19.75
N ASN A 38 -16.74 -2.43 -20.69
CA ASN A 38 -16.47 -0.99 -20.57
C ASN A 38 -15.51 -0.63 -19.40
N GLN A 39 -14.66 -1.58 -19.00
CA GLN A 39 -13.71 -1.36 -17.90
C GLN A 39 -12.56 -0.42 -18.28
N CYS A 40 -12.40 -0.11 -19.57
CA CYS A 40 -11.45 0.90 -20.05
C CYS A 40 -12.11 2.26 -20.30
N ASP A 41 -13.42 2.38 -20.18
CA ASP A 41 -14.15 3.60 -20.50
C ASP A 41 -14.32 4.47 -19.24
N VAL A 42 -13.29 5.24 -18.92
CA VAL A 42 -13.28 6.09 -17.72
C VAL A 42 -14.39 7.13 -17.80
N PRO A 43 -15.31 7.21 -16.80
CA PRO A 43 -16.40 8.19 -16.83
C PRO A 43 -15.91 9.64 -16.78
N ALA A 44 -16.59 10.53 -17.50
CA ALA A 44 -16.32 11.96 -17.43
C ALA A 44 -16.90 12.59 -16.14
N PRO A 45 -16.24 13.62 -15.58
CA PRO A 45 -14.95 14.18 -15.96
C PRO A 45 -13.79 13.30 -15.47
N ASN A 46 -12.88 12.93 -16.38
CA ASN A 46 -11.67 12.17 -16.05
C ASN A 46 -10.55 13.10 -15.54
N THR A 47 -10.78 13.71 -14.39
CA THR A 47 -9.84 14.64 -13.74
C THR A 47 -9.95 14.56 -12.22
N GLY A 48 -8.91 15.01 -11.53
CA GLY A 48 -8.90 15.12 -10.08
C GLY A 48 -8.83 13.77 -9.35
N PHE A 49 -8.40 12.71 -10.01
CA PHE A 49 -8.12 11.44 -9.36
C PHE A 49 -6.78 11.49 -8.63
N MET A 50 -6.73 10.81 -7.46
CA MET A 50 -5.54 10.67 -6.62
C MET A 50 -5.20 9.21 -6.32
N GLY A 51 -6.09 8.29 -6.64
CA GLY A 51 -5.89 6.86 -6.43
C GLY A 51 -6.72 6.03 -7.40
N LEU A 52 -6.32 4.79 -7.58
CA LEU A 52 -6.98 3.83 -8.45
C LEU A 52 -6.89 2.41 -7.90
N ALA A 53 -7.88 1.60 -8.20
CA ALA A 53 -7.86 0.17 -7.96
C ALA A 53 -8.61 -0.55 -9.08
N ALA A 54 -8.17 -1.77 -9.40
CA ALA A 54 -8.81 -2.56 -10.44
C ALA A 54 -9.15 -3.96 -9.94
N GLY A 55 -10.41 -4.34 -10.05
CA GLY A 55 -10.89 -5.69 -9.80
C GLY A 55 -10.81 -6.57 -11.05
N ARG A 56 -11.54 -7.69 -11.10
CA ARG A 56 -11.52 -8.59 -12.26
C ARG A 56 -11.89 -7.90 -13.56
N GLY A 57 -12.99 -7.19 -13.57
CA GLY A 57 -13.53 -6.55 -14.77
C GLY A 57 -14.12 -5.17 -14.49
N HIS A 58 -13.85 -4.62 -13.31
CA HIS A 58 -14.26 -3.27 -12.93
C HIS A 58 -13.06 -2.46 -12.48
N SER A 59 -13.22 -1.18 -12.52
CA SER A 59 -12.22 -0.18 -12.18
C SER A 59 -12.76 0.78 -11.13
N LEU A 60 -11.90 1.25 -10.26
CA LEU A 60 -12.21 2.22 -9.23
C LEU A 60 -11.24 3.40 -9.33
N GLY A 61 -11.76 4.60 -9.20
CA GLY A 61 -10.99 5.84 -9.09
C GLY A 61 -11.37 6.61 -7.85
N LEU A 62 -10.38 6.98 -7.05
CA LEU A 62 -10.55 7.85 -5.89
C LEU A 62 -10.21 9.29 -6.27
N LYS A 63 -11.13 10.20 -6.06
CA LYS A 63 -10.95 11.64 -6.32
C LYS A 63 -10.39 12.38 -5.11
N GLN A 64 -9.76 13.52 -5.36
CA GLN A 64 -9.17 14.39 -4.32
C GLN A 64 -10.18 14.81 -3.24
N GLY A 65 -11.47 14.92 -3.56
CA GLY A 65 -12.56 15.20 -2.62
C GLY A 65 -13.00 14.01 -1.77
N GLY A 66 -12.36 12.85 -1.91
CA GLY A 66 -12.75 11.63 -1.20
C GLY A 66 -13.94 10.89 -1.82
N ASN A 67 -14.37 11.28 -3.03
CA ASN A 67 -15.40 10.57 -3.76
C ASN A 67 -14.82 9.44 -4.60
N LEU A 68 -15.56 8.34 -4.70
CA LEU A 68 -15.21 7.20 -5.56
C LEU A 68 -16.01 7.24 -6.86
N VAL A 69 -15.37 6.84 -7.93
CA VAL A 69 -15.99 6.55 -9.22
C VAL A 69 -15.68 5.10 -9.56
N ALA A 70 -16.70 4.33 -9.92
CA ALA A 70 -16.56 2.93 -10.32
C ALA A 70 -17.16 2.70 -11.71
N TRP A 71 -16.50 1.89 -12.54
CA TRP A 71 -16.97 1.58 -13.89
C TRP A 71 -16.52 0.19 -14.33
N GLY A 72 -17.09 -0.30 -15.43
CA GLY A 72 -16.81 -1.60 -15.98
C GLY A 72 -17.88 -2.63 -15.64
N GLN A 73 -17.48 -3.88 -15.46
CA GLN A 73 -18.37 -4.99 -15.12
C GLN A 73 -19.16 -4.69 -13.84
N ASN A 74 -20.48 -4.86 -13.88
CA ASN A 74 -21.38 -4.55 -12.75
C ASN A 74 -22.44 -5.63 -12.47
N TYR A 75 -22.20 -6.89 -12.84
CA TYR A 75 -23.15 -7.98 -12.64
C TYR A 75 -23.43 -8.31 -11.18
N SER A 76 -22.48 -8.02 -10.30
CA SER A 76 -22.61 -8.21 -8.85
C SER A 76 -22.73 -6.87 -8.09
N SER A 77 -23.08 -5.78 -8.77
CA SER A 77 -23.17 -4.43 -8.19
C SER A 77 -21.83 -3.84 -7.70
N GLN A 78 -20.71 -4.34 -8.20
CA GLN A 78 -19.37 -3.91 -7.81
C GLN A 78 -19.01 -2.48 -8.26
N CYS A 79 -19.80 -1.88 -9.15
CA CYS A 79 -19.71 -0.47 -9.52
C CYS A 79 -20.76 0.41 -8.82
N ASN A 80 -21.65 -0.14 -8.02
CA ASN A 80 -22.66 0.62 -7.29
C ASN A 80 -22.06 1.19 -6.00
N VAL A 81 -21.29 2.27 -6.14
CA VAL A 81 -20.67 2.96 -4.99
C VAL A 81 -21.76 3.37 -4.00
N PRO A 82 -21.58 3.13 -2.67
CA PRO A 82 -22.57 3.46 -1.65
C PRO A 82 -22.99 4.94 -1.67
N PRO A 83 -24.23 5.27 -1.26
CA PRO A 83 -24.74 6.67 -1.29
C PRO A 83 -23.89 7.67 -0.50
N GLN A 84 -23.25 7.22 0.61
CA GLN A 84 -22.32 8.02 1.41
C GLN A 84 -20.94 8.11 0.74
N ASN A 85 -20.92 8.41 -0.55
CA ASN A 85 -19.70 8.48 -1.37
C ASN A 85 -18.92 9.77 -1.08
N ALA A 86 -18.32 9.84 0.11
CA ALA A 86 -17.48 10.96 0.56
C ALA A 86 -16.42 10.48 1.57
N ASP A 87 -15.41 11.31 1.76
CA ASP A 87 -14.34 11.13 2.75
C ASP A 87 -13.50 9.86 2.61
N PHE A 88 -13.57 9.17 1.48
CA PHE A 88 -12.68 8.05 1.22
C PHE A 88 -11.24 8.54 1.09
N ILE A 89 -10.34 7.80 1.73
CA ILE A 89 -8.88 8.02 1.65
C ILE A 89 -8.19 6.90 0.91
N ASP A 90 -8.87 5.76 0.73
CA ASP A 90 -8.33 4.60 0.06
C ASP A 90 -9.45 3.69 -0.46
N VAL A 91 -9.13 2.91 -1.49
CA VAL A 91 -10.04 1.95 -2.10
C VAL A 91 -9.29 0.70 -2.52
N VAL A 92 -9.92 -0.44 -2.30
CA VAL A 92 -9.39 -1.76 -2.69
C VAL A 92 -10.45 -2.49 -3.51
N ALA A 93 -10.03 -3.10 -4.60
CA ALA A 93 -10.91 -3.93 -5.40
C ALA A 93 -10.53 -5.41 -5.29
N GLY A 94 -11.47 -6.24 -4.96
CA GLY A 94 -11.39 -7.69 -5.05
C GLY A 94 -11.82 -8.20 -6.43
N TYR A 95 -12.16 -9.49 -6.52
CA TYR A 95 -12.53 -10.10 -7.79
C TYR A 95 -13.80 -9.49 -8.41
N GLN A 96 -14.90 -9.40 -7.66
CA GLN A 96 -16.17 -8.78 -8.04
C GLN A 96 -16.76 -7.94 -6.90
N TYR A 97 -15.94 -7.46 -6.00
CA TYR A 97 -16.33 -6.62 -4.88
C TYR A 97 -15.30 -5.51 -4.64
N SER A 98 -15.68 -4.54 -3.85
CA SER A 98 -14.87 -3.36 -3.54
C SER A 98 -14.97 -3.03 -2.06
N LEU A 99 -13.91 -2.47 -1.51
CA LEU A 99 -13.86 -1.95 -0.14
C LEU A 99 -13.39 -0.50 -0.18
N GLY A 100 -14.03 0.37 0.60
CA GLY A 100 -13.63 1.76 0.74
C GLY A 100 -13.20 2.07 2.18
N LEU A 101 -12.03 2.64 2.38
CA LEU A 101 -11.54 3.13 3.66
C LEU A 101 -11.77 4.63 3.77
N THR A 102 -12.46 5.08 4.82
CA THR A 102 -12.70 6.50 5.08
C THR A 102 -11.69 7.10 6.05
N ARG A 103 -11.69 8.42 6.12
CA ARG A 103 -10.76 9.22 6.93
C ARG A 103 -10.87 8.96 8.44
N ASP A 104 -12.03 8.61 8.93
CA ASP A 104 -12.30 8.25 10.33
C ASP A 104 -11.82 6.83 10.67
N GLY A 105 -11.26 6.13 9.69
CA GLY A 105 -10.80 4.74 9.84
C GLY A 105 -11.92 3.71 9.83
N ALA A 106 -13.10 4.07 9.36
CA ALA A 106 -14.12 3.09 9.04
C ALA A 106 -13.87 2.49 7.65
N ILE A 107 -14.17 1.20 7.47
CA ILE A 107 -14.48 0.63 6.17
C ILE A 107 -16.00 0.68 6.09
N PRO A 108 -16.57 1.76 5.53
CA PRO A 108 -17.99 2.05 5.74
C PRO A 108 -18.88 0.98 5.13
N VAL A 109 -18.46 0.45 4.00
CA VAL A 109 -19.19 -0.61 3.32
C VAL A 109 -18.25 -1.32 2.34
N GLY A 110 -18.29 -2.64 2.32
CA GLY A 110 -17.94 -3.38 1.13
C GLY A 110 -19.15 -3.41 0.20
N TRP A 111 -18.94 -3.37 -1.09
CA TRP A 111 -20.02 -3.48 -2.06
C TRP A 111 -19.64 -4.38 -3.22
N GLY A 112 -20.65 -4.93 -3.92
CA GLY A 112 -20.43 -5.88 -4.96
C GLY A 112 -20.85 -7.29 -4.54
N ASP A 113 -20.15 -8.30 -5.04
CA ASP A 113 -20.39 -9.70 -4.66
C ASP A 113 -20.17 -9.91 -3.15
N ASN A 114 -21.18 -10.48 -2.49
CA ASN A 114 -21.16 -10.71 -1.04
C ASN A 114 -21.63 -12.12 -0.65
N VAL A 115 -21.56 -13.08 -1.56
CA VAL A 115 -22.05 -14.43 -1.32
C VAL A 115 -21.30 -15.14 -0.18
N SER A 116 -20.06 -14.75 0.07
CA SER A 116 -19.24 -15.28 1.15
C SER A 116 -19.14 -14.35 2.36
N GLY A 117 -19.87 -13.23 2.40
CA GLY A 117 -19.78 -12.23 3.46
C GLY A 117 -18.54 -11.33 3.35
N GLN A 118 -17.86 -11.27 2.19
CA GLN A 118 -16.63 -10.51 2.00
C GLN A 118 -16.85 -8.99 2.02
N CYS A 119 -18.09 -8.52 1.94
CA CYS A 119 -18.47 -7.13 2.12
C CYS A 119 -19.01 -6.82 3.54
N ASP A 120 -19.23 -7.83 4.39
CA ASP A 120 -19.84 -7.68 5.72
C ASP A 120 -18.75 -7.36 6.75
N VAL A 121 -18.38 -6.10 6.84
CA VAL A 121 -17.33 -5.63 7.75
C VAL A 121 -17.74 -5.83 9.20
N PRO A 122 -16.98 -6.62 10.02
CA PRO A 122 -17.36 -6.88 11.41
C PRO A 122 -17.29 -5.62 12.30
N LEU A 123 -18.20 -5.54 13.27
CA LEU A 123 -18.18 -4.48 14.29
C LEU A 123 -17.10 -4.75 15.37
N PRO A 124 -16.50 -3.70 15.95
CA PRO A 124 -16.67 -2.28 15.64
C PRO A 124 -15.96 -1.92 14.33
N ASN A 125 -16.69 -1.27 13.40
CA ASN A 125 -16.16 -0.83 12.12
C ASN A 125 -15.44 0.52 12.27
N SER A 126 -14.28 0.51 12.92
CA SER A 126 -13.51 1.74 13.18
C SER A 126 -12.02 1.44 13.39
N GLY A 127 -11.21 2.48 13.27
CA GLY A 127 -9.78 2.41 13.53
C GLY A 127 -8.95 1.72 12.45
N PHE A 128 -9.52 1.42 11.30
CA PHE A 128 -8.77 0.82 10.19
C PHE A 128 -7.84 1.84 9.52
N ILE A 129 -6.64 1.38 9.18
CA ILE A 129 -5.60 2.14 8.47
C ILE A 129 -5.24 1.52 7.11
N ALA A 130 -5.61 0.27 6.88
CA ALA A 130 -5.44 -0.40 5.61
C ALA A 130 -6.46 -1.52 5.43
N ALA A 131 -6.73 -1.88 4.19
CA ALA A 131 -7.53 -3.05 3.81
C ALA A 131 -6.81 -3.85 2.73
N ALA A 132 -7.08 -5.16 2.67
CA ALA A 132 -6.66 -6.02 1.59
C ALA A 132 -7.82 -6.92 1.15
N ALA A 133 -7.94 -7.15 -0.15
CA ALA A 133 -8.96 -7.97 -0.76
C ALA A 133 -8.33 -9.22 -1.38
N GLY A 134 -8.77 -10.38 -0.95
CA GLY A 134 -8.32 -11.68 -1.44
C GLY A 134 -9.41 -12.46 -2.16
N GLY A 135 -9.01 -13.53 -2.82
CA GLY A 135 -9.94 -14.44 -3.49
C GLY A 135 -10.19 -14.18 -4.97
N ASN A 136 -10.66 -15.19 -5.68
CA ASN A 136 -10.75 -15.29 -7.14
C ASN A 136 -12.18 -15.64 -7.59
N GLY A 137 -13.20 -15.17 -6.89
CA GLY A 137 -14.60 -15.43 -7.23
C GLY A 137 -15.28 -16.45 -6.32
N TYR A 138 -16.40 -16.96 -6.79
CA TYR A 138 -17.33 -17.79 -6.03
C TYR A 138 -16.89 -19.25 -5.91
N PRO A 139 -16.99 -19.86 -4.71
CA PRO A 139 -16.90 -19.23 -3.41
C PRO A 139 -15.40 -19.06 -3.05
N GLY A 140 -14.95 -17.95 -2.49
CA GLY A 140 -13.55 -17.89 -2.09
C GLY A 140 -12.97 -16.52 -1.79
N SER A 141 -13.76 -15.46 -1.84
CA SER A 141 -13.28 -14.12 -1.54
C SER A 141 -13.28 -13.83 -0.04
N HIS A 142 -12.20 -13.26 0.46
CA HIS A 142 -12.07 -12.79 1.83
C HIS A 142 -11.43 -11.40 1.88
N SER A 143 -11.57 -10.75 2.99
CA SER A 143 -11.09 -9.40 3.22
C SER A 143 -10.30 -9.32 4.51
N LEU A 144 -9.29 -8.44 4.54
CA LEU A 144 -8.50 -8.14 5.72
C LEU A 144 -8.56 -6.64 5.99
N GLY A 145 -8.61 -6.26 7.26
CA GLY A 145 -8.48 -4.89 7.73
C GLY A 145 -7.42 -4.81 8.82
N LEU A 146 -6.46 -3.89 8.67
CA LEU A 146 -5.45 -3.57 9.67
C LEU A 146 -5.90 -2.35 10.45
N ARG A 147 -5.88 -2.43 11.77
CA ARG A 147 -6.25 -1.33 12.67
C ARG A 147 -5.03 -0.55 13.18
N THR A 148 -5.31 0.64 13.72
CA THR A 148 -4.32 1.53 14.33
C THR A 148 -3.61 0.94 15.53
N ASP A 149 -4.26 0.03 16.26
CA ASP A 149 -3.70 -0.70 17.40
C ASP A 149 -2.81 -1.88 16.99
N GLY A 150 -2.67 -2.11 15.68
CA GLY A 150 -1.92 -3.21 15.12
C GLY A 150 -2.65 -4.55 15.15
N SER A 151 -3.95 -4.58 15.44
CA SER A 151 -4.76 -5.78 15.26
C SER A 151 -5.26 -5.94 13.82
N VAL A 152 -5.52 -7.18 13.42
CA VAL A 152 -6.07 -7.53 12.10
C VAL A 152 -7.46 -8.13 12.28
N ILE A 153 -8.40 -7.66 11.50
CA ILE A 153 -9.73 -8.27 11.35
C ILE A 153 -9.79 -8.92 9.97
N ALA A 154 -10.31 -10.14 9.91
CA ALA A 154 -10.51 -10.87 8.67
C ALA A 154 -11.97 -11.35 8.57
N TRP A 155 -12.55 -11.26 7.38
CA TRP A 155 -13.94 -11.65 7.15
C TRP A 155 -14.16 -12.16 5.72
N GLY A 156 -15.30 -12.75 5.47
CA GLY A 156 -15.65 -13.37 4.20
C GLY A 156 -15.47 -14.88 4.21
N TYR A 157 -15.10 -15.47 3.07
CA TYR A 157 -14.90 -16.90 2.92
C TYR A 157 -13.79 -17.42 3.86
N ASN A 158 -14.10 -18.51 4.60
CA ASN A 158 -13.21 -19.01 5.64
C ASN A 158 -13.04 -20.55 5.66
N ALA A 159 -13.34 -21.26 4.57
CA ALA A 159 -13.26 -22.72 4.54
C ALA A 159 -11.84 -23.27 4.75
N SER A 160 -10.81 -22.49 4.47
CA SER A 160 -9.41 -22.86 4.70
C SER A 160 -8.80 -22.17 5.93
N GLY A 161 -9.60 -21.46 6.74
CA GLY A 161 -9.09 -20.71 7.89
C GLY A 161 -8.46 -19.37 7.54
N GLN A 162 -8.66 -18.83 6.34
CA GLN A 162 -8.05 -17.56 5.90
C GLN A 162 -8.58 -16.32 6.63
N CYS A 163 -9.66 -16.46 7.39
CA CYS A 163 -10.16 -15.43 8.30
C CYS A 163 -9.83 -15.71 9.78
N ASN A 164 -9.17 -16.82 10.10
CA ASN A 164 -8.78 -17.17 11.47
C ASN A 164 -7.44 -16.54 11.81
N VAL A 165 -7.45 -15.25 12.13
CA VAL A 165 -6.21 -14.53 12.50
C VAL A 165 -5.60 -15.16 13.74
N PRO A 166 -4.32 -15.64 13.70
CA PRO A 166 -3.70 -16.29 14.85
C PRO A 166 -3.43 -15.34 16.02
N ASP A 167 -3.54 -15.83 17.23
CA ASP A 167 -3.05 -15.14 18.42
C ASP A 167 -1.52 -15.21 18.53
N PRO A 168 -0.87 -14.17 19.08
CA PRO A 168 -1.43 -12.91 19.55
C PRO A 168 -1.71 -11.92 18.39
N ASN A 169 -2.96 -11.45 18.31
CA ASN A 169 -3.43 -10.53 17.26
C ASN A 169 -3.11 -9.06 17.60
N PHE A 170 -1.84 -8.73 17.59
CA PHE A 170 -1.35 -7.35 17.76
C PHE A 170 0.03 -7.16 17.12
N GLY A 171 0.42 -5.90 16.95
CA GLY A 171 1.74 -5.51 16.43
C GLY A 171 1.86 -5.66 14.92
N PHE A 172 0.79 -5.89 14.19
CA PHE A 172 0.81 -5.91 12.75
C PHE A 172 0.97 -4.50 12.18
N ILE A 173 1.81 -4.38 11.13
CA ILE A 173 2.08 -3.13 10.40
C ILE A 173 1.74 -3.21 8.92
N ALA A 174 1.58 -4.42 8.38
CA ALA A 174 1.12 -4.65 7.01
C ALA A 174 0.35 -5.97 6.89
N ILE A 175 -0.53 -6.05 5.90
CA ILE A 175 -1.35 -7.22 5.58
C ILE A 175 -1.33 -7.47 4.07
N ALA A 176 -1.41 -8.74 3.68
CA ALA A 176 -1.62 -9.15 2.31
C ALA A 176 -2.58 -10.34 2.24
N ALA A 177 -3.51 -10.31 1.30
CA ALA A 177 -4.49 -11.35 1.08
C ALA A 177 -4.19 -12.11 -0.21
N GLY A 178 -4.02 -13.41 -0.12
CA GLY A 178 -3.77 -14.29 -1.25
C GLY A 178 -4.99 -14.45 -2.15
N ASN A 179 -4.74 -14.65 -3.43
CA ASN A 179 -5.75 -14.57 -4.46
C ASN A 179 -5.92 -15.89 -5.22
N ASN A 180 -6.25 -16.96 -4.53
CA ASN A 180 -6.64 -18.19 -5.21
C ASN A 180 -8.15 -18.44 -5.06
N GLY A 181 -8.78 -18.88 -6.16
CA GLY A 181 -10.13 -19.44 -6.06
C GLY A 181 -10.10 -20.77 -5.33
N ASN A 182 -11.24 -21.08 -4.69
CA ASN A 182 -11.55 -22.25 -3.91
C ASN A 182 -10.61 -23.49 -4.10
N PRO A 183 -10.06 -24.09 -3.02
CA PRO A 183 -10.23 -23.73 -1.61
C PRO A 183 -9.00 -23.03 -0.99
N ALA A 184 -8.02 -22.55 -1.73
CA ALA A 184 -6.64 -22.38 -1.29
C ALA A 184 -6.19 -20.91 -1.04
N SER A 185 -7.07 -20.04 -0.55
CA SER A 185 -6.65 -18.66 -0.17
C SER A 185 -5.96 -18.64 1.18
N HIS A 186 -4.91 -17.81 1.30
CA HIS A 186 -4.16 -17.57 2.53
C HIS A 186 -4.02 -16.08 2.81
N SER A 187 -3.59 -15.75 3.98
CA SER A 187 -3.39 -14.39 4.46
C SER A 187 -2.01 -14.24 5.07
N LEU A 188 -1.41 -13.07 4.93
CA LEU A 188 -0.13 -12.72 5.53
C LEU A 188 -0.27 -11.45 6.36
N GLY A 189 0.42 -11.42 7.49
CA GLY A 189 0.61 -10.23 8.30
C GLY A 189 2.08 -10.04 8.63
N LEU A 190 2.60 -8.84 8.43
CA LEU A 190 3.92 -8.43 8.87
C LEU A 190 3.82 -7.71 10.21
N LYS A 191 4.60 -8.14 11.19
CA LYS A 191 4.69 -7.51 12.51
C LYS A 191 5.80 -6.46 12.58
N ASN A 192 5.68 -5.58 13.55
CA ASN A 192 6.62 -4.48 13.81
C ASN A 192 8.01 -4.96 14.27
N ASP A 193 8.14 -6.20 14.76
CA ASP A 193 9.41 -6.86 15.07
C ASP A 193 10.09 -7.48 13.85
N GLY A 194 9.48 -7.34 12.67
CA GLY A 194 9.96 -7.92 11.42
C GLY A 194 9.66 -9.40 11.26
N SER A 195 8.81 -10.00 12.09
CA SER A 195 8.30 -11.35 11.87
C SER A 195 7.07 -11.35 10.96
N VAL A 196 6.83 -12.45 10.27
CA VAL A 196 5.64 -12.67 9.43
C VAL A 196 4.74 -13.70 10.10
N VAL A 197 3.45 -13.49 10.05
CA VAL A 197 2.42 -14.47 10.41
C VAL A 197 1.65 -14.82 9.15
N ALA A 198 1.45 -16.11 8.90
CA ALA A 198 0.70 -16.62 7.75
C ALA A 198 -0.39 -17.56 8.23
N TRP A 199 -1.59 -17.46 7.64
CA TRP A 199 -2.73 -18.31 8.01
C TRP A 199 -3.64 -18.57 6.81
N GLY A 200 -4.49 -19.57 6.93
CA GLY A 200 -5.37 -20.01 5.86
C GLY A 200 -4.85 -21.27 5.18
N ALA A 201 -5.11 -21.43 3.90
CA ALA A 201 -4.67 -22.58 3.14
C ALA A 201 -3.16 -22.78 3.15
N ASN A 202 -2.71 -24.02 3.33
CA ASN A 202 -1.29 -24.36 3.38
C ASN A 202 -0.93 -25.64 2.61
N GLU A 203 -1.75 -26.05 1.67
CA GLU A 203 -1.59 -27.28 0.88
C GLU A 203 -0.31 -27.27 0.03
N TYR A 204 0.20 -26.08 -0.30
CA TYR A 204 1.42 -25.89 -1.07
C TYR A 204 2.57 -25.34 -0.21
N GLY A 205 2.42 -25.25 1.11
CA GLY A 205 3.40 -24.64 2.00
C GLY A 205 3.38 -23.10 2.01
N GLN A 206 2.35 -22.45 1.47
CA GLN A 206 2.26 -20.99 1.38
C GLN A 206 2.13 -20.27 2.73
N CYS A 207 1.81 -21.01 3.81
CA CYS A 207 1.86 -20.51 5.18
C CYS A 207 3.09 -21.02 5.96
N SER A 208 3.94 -21.84 5.35
CA SER A 208 5.12 -22.44 6.01
C SER A 208 6.34 -21.50 5.87
N ILE A 209 6.39 -20.47 6.68
CA ILE A 209 7.41 -19.42 6.60
C ILE A 209 8.80 -20.02 6.90
N PRO A 210 9.82 -19.86 6.00
CA PRO A 210 11.16 -20.36 6.25
C PRO A 210 11.85 -19.64 7.42
N ALA A 211 12.64 -20.38 8.20
CA ALA A 211 13.48 -19.80 9.24
C ALA A 211 14.74 -19.13 8.63
N PRO A 212 15.25 -18.04 9.24
CA PRO A 212 14.71 -17.33 10.39
C PRO A 212 13.56 -16.39 10.01
N ASN A 213 12.45 -16.45 10.76
CA ASN A 213 11.30 -15.57 10.59
C ASN A 213 11.52 -14.22 11.30
N THR A 214 12.47 -13.46 10.83
CA THR A 214 12.85 -12.14 11.38
C THR A 214 13.36 -11.22 10.27
N GLY A 215 13.35 -9.92 10.52
CA GLY A 215 13.96 -8.92 9.63
C GLY A 215 13.19 -8.69 8.33
N PHE A 216 11.93 -9.08 8.23
CA PHE A 216 11.09 -8.76 7.10
C PHE A 216 10.64 -7.28 7.15
N ALA A 217 10.65 -6.63 5.99
CA ALA A 217 10.23 -5.25 5.78
C ALA A 217 8.94 -5.16 4.96
N ALA A 218 8.62 -6.20 4.18
CA ALA A 218 7.40 -6.25 3.38
C ALA A 218 6.97 -7.70 3.09
N VAL A 219 5.69 -7.90 2.82
CA VAL A 219 5.11 -9.19 2.41
C VAL A 219 4.21 -9.02 1.18
N ALA A 220 4.17 -10.04 0.33
CA ALA A 220 3.22 -10.12 -0.78
C ALA A 220 2.68 -11.55 -0.89
N ALA A 221 1.37 -11.68 -1.09
CA ALA A 221 0.70 -12.96 -1.22
C ALA A 221 0.27 -13.20 -2.67
N GLY A 222 0.77 -14.27 -3.26
CA GLY A 222 0.32 -14.77 -4.55
C GLY A 222 -0.90 -15.68 -4.42
N ALA A 223 -1.19 -16.45 -5.46
CA ALA A 223 -2.29 -17.42 -5.37
C ALA A 223 -1.97 -18.60 -4.43
N ARG A 224 -0.76 -19.16 -4.56
CA ARG A 224 -0.32 -20.37 -3.83
C ARG A 224 1.11 -20.25 -3.31
N HIS A 225 1.69 -19.05 -3.36
CA HIS A 225 3.03 -18.76 -2.84
C HIS A 225 3.03 -17.42 -2.14
N SER A 226 4.06 -17.16 -1.40
CA SER A 226 4.26 -15.96 -0.60
C SER A 226 5.66 -15.42 -0.80
N LEU A 227 5.79 -14.10 -0.73
CA LEU A 227 7.06 -13.41 -0.77
C LEU A 227 7.25 -12.58 0.50
N GLY A 228 8.45 -12.57 1.02
CA GLY A 228 8.90 -11.66 2.06
C GLY A 228 10.14 -10.92 1.60
N LEU A 229 10.10 -9.59 1.65
CA LEU A 229 11.26 -8.74 1.45
C LEU A 229 11.93 -8.50 2.79
N LYS A 230 13.21 -8.80 2.90
CA LYS A 230 14.03 -8.53 4.08
C LYS A 230 14.52 -7.07 4.11
N ALA A 231 14.83 -6.57 5.28
CA ALA A 231 15.37 -5.22 5.46
C ALA A 231 16.75 -5.01 4.80
N ASP A 232 17.51 -6.11 4.59
CA ASP A 232 18.77 -6.11 3.86
C ASP A 232 18.60 -6.11 2.33
N GLY A 233 17.37 -6.12 1.84
CA GLY A 233 17.07 -6.13 0.42
C GLY A 233 17.04 -7.51 -0.22
N SER A 234 17.18 -8.61 0.54
CA SER A 234 16.98 -9.97 0.02
C SER A 234 15.50 -10.36 0.03
N ILE A 235 15.11 -11.31 -0.83
CA ILE A 235 13.75 -11.85 -0.91
C ILE A 235 13.76 -13.31 -0.46
N ILE A 236 12.82 -13.67 0.40
CA ILE A 236 12.47 -15.04 0.71
C ILE A 236 11.15 -15.35 0.03
N ALA A 237 11.08 -16.43 -0.72
CA ALA A 237 9.87 -16.93 -1.37
C ALA A 237 9.55 -18.34 -0.87
N TRP A 238 8.27 -18.65 -0.65
CA TRP A 238 7.83 -19.96 -0.16
C TRP A 238 6.44 -20.30 -0.67
N GLY A 239 6.08 -21.58 -0.64
CA GLY A 239 4.82 -22.11 -1.14
C GLY A 239 4.99 -22.89 -2.44
N ALA A 240 3.98 -22.86 -3.31
CA ALA A 240 4.04 -23.52 -4.61
C ALA A 240 5.20 -23.01 -5.46
N ASN A 241 5.90 -23.93 -6.11
CA ASN A 241 7.05 -23.62 -6.97
C ASN A 241 7.05 -24.42 -8.29
N THR A 242 5.91 -24.88 -8.74
CA THR A 242 5.79 -25.65 -10.00
C THR A 242 6.16 -24.84 -11.24
N GLU A 243 6.03 -23.53 -11.15
CA GLU A 243 6.29 -22.57 -12.23
C GLU A 243 7.61 -21.80 -12.00
N GLY A 244 8.38 -22.12 -10.96
CA GLY A 244 9.57 -21.37 -10.57
C GLY A 244 9.28 -20.05 -9.86
N GLN A 245 8.05 -19.84 -9.37
CA GLN A 245 7.63 -18.59 -8.73
C GLN A 245 8.29 -18.33 -7.37
N CYS A 246 8.95 -19.35 -6.80
CA CYS A 246 9.76 -19.21 -5.59
C CYS A 246 11.28 -19.23 -5.88
N ASP A 247 11.71 -19.40 -7.12
CA ASP A 247 13.13 -19.45 -7.51
C ASP A 247 13.68 -18.03 -7.71
N VAL A 248 13.92 -17.31 -6.60
CA VAL A 248 14.44 -15.94 -6.64
C VAL A 248 15.79 -15.88 -7.37
N PRO A 249 15.91 -15.13 -8.49
CA PRO A 249 17.15 -15.11 -9.26
C PRO A 249 18.31 -14.45 -8.51
N ALA A 250 19.52 -14.96 -8.71
CA ALA A 250 20.73 -14.32 -8.20
C ALA A 250 21.15 -13.11 -9.06
N PRO A 251 21.76 -12.07 -8.47
CA PRO A 251 21.97 -11.86 -7.03
C PRO A 251 20.68 -11.47 -6.30
N ASN A 252 20.38 -12.18 -5.21
CA ASN A 252 19.22 -11.88 -4.34
C ASN A 252 19.60 -10.79 -3.32
N SER A 253 19.73 -9.57 -3.80
CA SER A 253 20.09 -8.39 -3.02
C SER A 253 19.52 -7.12 -3.64
N ASP A 254 19.51 -6.06 -2.86
CA ASP A 254 19.17 -4.70 -3.28
C ASP A 254 17.70 -4.50 -3.69
N PHE A 255 16.82 -5.44 -3.37
CA PHE A 255 15.40 -5.27 -3.64
C PHE A 255 14.77 -4.26 -2.68
N THR A 256 13.90 -3.43 -3.23
CA THR A 256 13.18 -2.34 -2.52
C THR A 256 11.67 -2.55 -2.51
N ALA A 257 11.14 -3.35 -3.44
CA ALA A 257 9.73 -3.71 -3.48
C ALA A 257 9.52 -5.11 -4.08
N ILE A 258 8.41 -5.74 -3.74
CA ILE A 258 8.00 -7.07 -4.21
C ILE A 258 6.54 -7.06 -4.65
N ALA A 259 6.19 -7.88 -5.63
CA ALA A 259 4.82 -8.18 -6.00
C ALA A 259 4.69 -9.67 -6.39
N ALA A 260 3.55 -10.27 -6.03
CA ALA A 260 3.24 -11.66 -6.34
C ALA A 260 1.91 -11.78 -7.06
N THR A 261 1.80 -12.69 -7.99
CA THR A 261 0.57 -13.01 -8.72
C THR A 261 0.18 -14.47 -8.53
N ALA A 262 -0.61 -15.01 -9.47
CA ALA A 262 -0.95 -16.43 -9.41
C ALA A 262 0.29 -17.33 -9.59
N TYR A 263 1.14 -17.01 -10.55
CA TYR A 263 2.20 -17.89 -11.03
C TYR A 263 3.56 -17.22 -11.23
N HIS A 264 3.67 -15.93 -10.96
CA HIS A 264 4.94 -15.21 -11.08
C HIS A 264 5.14 -14.19 -9.97
N SER A 265 6.36 -13.76 -9.86
CA SER A 265 6.85 -12.82 -8.85
C SER A 265 7.68 -11.72 -9.50
N LEU A 266 7.65 -10.54 -8.93
CA LEU A 266 8.45 -9.39 -9.32
C LEU A 266 9.21 -8.83 -8.13
N GLY A 267 10.41 -8.34 -8.38
CA GLY A 267 11.20 -7.54 -7.46
C GLY A 267 11.74 -6.28 -8.14
N LEU A 268 11.57 -5.13 -7.53
CA LEU A 268 12.19 -3.87 -7.93
C LEU A 268 13.46 -3.67 -7.13
N LYS A 269 14.57 -3.40 -7.81
CA LYS A 269 15.86 -3.10 -7.18
C LYS A 269 16.10 -1.62 -6.97
N SER A 270 17.03 -1.29 -6.10
CA SER A 270 17.42 0.10 -5.77
C SER A 270 18.06 0.86 -6.94
N ASP A 271 18.62 0.13 -7.92
CA ASP A 271 19.15 0.70 -9.17
C ASP A 271 18.06 0.99 -10.20
N GLY A 272 16.81 0.73 -9.87
CA GLY A 272 15.66 0.89 -10.73
C GLY A 272 15.51 -0.21 -11.78
N SER A 273 16.16 -1.36 -11.63
CA SER A 273 15.89 -2.55 -12.45
C SER A 273 14.78 -3.41 -11.85
N ILE A 274 14.01 -4.10 -12.69
CA ILE A 274 12.99 -5.07 -12.27
C ILE A 274 13.47 -6.47 -12.60
N VAL A 275 13.34 -7.39 -11.65
CA VAL A 275 13.55 -8.82 -11.83
C VAL A 275 12.20 -9.50 -11.81
N ALA A 276 11.94 -10.37 -12.80
CA ALA A 276 10.71 -11.16 -12.91
C ALA A 276 11.06 -12.64 -12.96
N TRP A 277 10.32 -13.47 -12.24
CA TRP A 277 10.51 -14.93 -12.23
C TRP A 277 9.18 -15.67 -12.05
N GLY A 278 9.17 -16.96 -12.40
CA GLY A 278 7.96 -17.77 -12.46
C GLY A 278 7.41 -17.88 -13.87
N SER A 279 6.16 -18.32 -14.02
CA SER A 279 5.57 -18.65 -15.32
C SER A 279 5.22 -17.43 -16.16
N GLY A 280 5.50 -17.53 -17.47
CA GLY A 280 4.82 -16.74 -18.51
C GLY A 280 5.23 -15.28 -18.66
N GLN A 281 6.17 -14.77 -17.87
CA GLN A 281 6.42 -13.33 -17.84
C GLN A 281 7.56 -12.85 -18.72
N GLY A 282 8.53 -13.69 -19.04
CA GLY A 282 9.75 -13.21 -19.69
C GLY A 282 10.47 -12.14 -18.85
N SER A 283 11.61 -11.71 -19.33
CA SER A 283 12.36 -10.60 -18.73
C SER A 283 11.73 -9.25 -19.11
N PRO A 284 11.79 -8.25 -18.24
CA PRO A 284 11.45 -6.89 -18.61
C PRO A 284 12.20 -6.44 -19.85
N PRO A 285 11.58 -5.67 -20.76
CA PRO A 285 12.27 -5.18 -21.96
C PRO A 285 13.46 -4.28 -21.62
N LEU A 286 14.48 -4.31 -22.46
CA LEU A 286 15.63 -3.41 -22.33
C LEU A 286 15.28 -1.99 -22.85
N PRO A 287 15.83 -0.93 -22.26
CA PRO A 287 16.70 -0.93 -21.07
C PRO A 287 15.90 -1.13 -19.77
N ASN A 288 16.31 -2.14 -18.98
CA ASN A 288 15.72 -2.48 -17.70
C ASN A 288 16.31 -1.61 -16.59
N THR A 289 16.07 -0.31 -16.64
CA THR A 289 16.58 0.69 -15.69
C THR A 289 15.60 1.84 -15.50
N GLY A 290 15.77 2.58 -14.41
CA GLY A 290 14.99 3.79 -14.13
C GLY A 290 13.54 3.54 -13.71
N PHE A 291 13.20 2.32 -13.31
CA PHE A 291 11.90 2.03 -12.74
C PHE A 291 11.81 2.53 -11.28
N ILE A 292 10.68 3.16 -10.96
CA ILE A 292 10.32 3.66 -9.63
C ILE A 292 9.12 2.91 -9.04
N GLY A 293 8.43 2.13 -9.86
CA GLY A 293 7.27 1.35 -9.44
C GLY A 293 7.01 0.19 -10.38
N MET A 294 6.28 -0.79 -9.90
CA MET A 294 5.88 -1.96 -10.67
C MET A 294 4.49 -2.46 -10.26
N ALA A 295 3.84 -3.14 -11.18
CA ALA A 295 2.58 -3.81 -10.92
C ALA A 295 2.58 -5.18 -11.63
N ALA A 296 2.09 -6.19 -10.93
CA ALA A 296 1.96 -7.52 -11.47
C ALA A 296 0.48 -7.90 -11.58
N GLY A 297 0.07 -8.34 -12.74
CA GLY A 297 -1.30 -8.82 -12.99
C GLY A 297 -1.26 -10.17 -13.69
N GLY A 298 -2.23 -11.03 -13.53
CA GLY A 298 -2.37 -12.33 -14.17
C GLY A 298 -1.14 -12.87 -14.90
N ASP A 299 -1.10 -12.63 -16.19
CA ASP A 299 -0.01 -13.03 -17.07
C ASP A 299 0.74 -11.82 -17.68
N ARG A 300 0.70 -10.66 -17.01
CA ARG A 300 1.33 -9.40 -17.45
C ARG A 300 1.98 -8.66 -16.30
N SER A 301 2.93 -7.84 -16.65
CA SER A 301 3.63 -6.98 -15.70
C SER A 301 3.75 -5.57 -16.26
N LEU A 302 3.79 -4.60 -15.37
CA LEU A 302 3.95 -3.18 -15.66
C LEU A 302 5.12 -2.63 -14.86
N GLY A 303 5.88 -1.75 -15.48
CA GLY A 303 6.89 -0.94 -14.81
C GLY A 303 6.62 0.54 -15.08
N LEU A 304 6.64 1.35 -14.04
CA LEU A 304 6.62 2.81 -14.13
C LEU A 304 8.02 3.34 -14.00
N LYS A 305 8.46 4.14 -14.97
CA LYS A 305 9.77 4.79 -14.95
C LYS A 305 9.73 6.18 -14.31
N ALA A 306 10.89 6.67 -13.88
CA ALA A 306 11.04 7.99 -13.29
C ALA A 306 10.67 9.14 -14.21
N ASP A 307 10.75 8.94 -15.53
CA ASP A 307 10.30 9.91 -16.55
C ASP A 307 8.76 9.89 -16.76
N GLY A 308 8.05 9.10 -15.96
CA GLY A 308 6.61 8.91 -16.06
C GLY A 308 6.16 8.04 -17.23
N SER A 309 7.05 7.32 -17.89
CA SER A 309 6.67 6.33 -18.92
C SER A 309 6.35 4.97 -18.30
N ILE A 310 5.51 4.20 -19.00
CA ILE A 310 5.11 2.85 -18.60
C ILE A 310 5.69 1.84 -19.59
N VAL A 311 6.25 0.77 -19.04
CA VAL A 311 6.71 -0.40 -19.79
C VAL A 311 5.83 -1.58 -19.43
N THR A 312 5.38 -2.34 -20.44
CA THR A 312 4.53 -3.52 -20.25
C THR A 312 5.19 -4.75 -20.87
N TRP A 313 5.08 -5.90 -20.18
CA TRP A 313 5.60 -7.18 -20.69
C TRP A 313 4.78 -8.36 -20.16
N GLY A 314 5.05 -9.57 -20.65
CA GLY A 314 4.32 -10.81 -20.35
C GLY A 314 3.41 -11.26 -21.49
N LEU A 315 2.45 -12.13 -21.22
CA LEU A 315 1.49 -12.60 -22.20
C LEU A 315 0.43 -11.53 -22.48
N ALA A 316 0.27 -11.13 -23.72
CA ALA A 316 -0.70 -10.13 -24.16
C ALA A 316 -0.69 -8.83 -23.29
N PRO A 317 0.49 -8.18 -23.14
CA PRO A 317 0.64 -7.07 -22.19
C PRO A 317 -0.20 -5.86 -22.53
N GLY A 318 -0.68 -5.77 -23.79
CA GLY A 318 -1.27 -4.56 -24.36
C GLY A 318 -0.21 -3.48 -24.59
N SER A 319 -0.52 -2.52 -25.45
CA SER A 319 0.36 -1.36 -25.66
C SER A 319 0.12 -0.32 -24.57
N PRO A 320 1.18 0.30 -24.04
CA PRO A 320 1.03 1.47 -23.18
C PRO A 320 0.24 2.57 -23.88
N PRO A 321 -0.43 3.46 -23.13
CA PRO A 321 -1.16 4.57 -23.74
C PRO A 321 -0.23 5.52 -24.51
N SER A 322 -0.79 6.25 -25.47
CA SER A 322 -0.06 7.29 -26.19
C SER A 322 -0.74 8.66 -25.95
N PRO A 323 -0.02 9.69 -25.53
CA PRO A 323 1.41 9.69 -25.18
C PRO A 323 1.71 8.87 -23.92
N ASN A 324 2.89 8.21 -23.89
CA ASN A 324 3.35 7.39 -22.77
C ASN A 324 4.30 8.20 -21.87
N THR A 325 3.78 9.23 -21.21
CA THR A 325 4.54 10.14 -20.34
C THR A 325 3.66 10.68 -19.21
N GLY A 326 4.29 11.16 -18.14
CA GLY A 326 3.63 11.88 -17.05
C GLY A 326 2.78 11.00 -16.14
N PHE A 327 2.98 9.70 -16.12
CA PHE A 327 2.32 8.80 -15.18
C PHE A 327 3.01 8.81 -13.84
N SER A 328 2.19 8.74 -12.76
CA SER A 328 2.64 8.72 -11.36
C SER A 328 2.28 7.42 -10.64
N ALA A 329 1.36 6.63 -11.18
CA ALA A 329 0.98 5.35 -10.61
C ALA A 329 0.50 4.37 -11.68
N VAL A 330 0.68 3.07 -11.42
CA VAL A 330 0.21 1.96 -12.27
C VAL A 330 -0.50 0.91 -11.43
N ALA A 331 -1.50 0.25 -12.02
CA ALA A 331 -2.14 -0.93 -11.45
C ALA A 331 -2.39 -1.96 -12.55
N ALA A 332 -2.10 -3.21 -12.24
CA ALA A 332 -2.29 -4.32 -13.17
C ALA A 332 -3.25 -5.35 -12.60
N GLY A 333 -3.94 -6.06 -13.46
CA GLY A 333 -4.99 -6.98 -13.10
C GLY A 333 -4.60 -8.44 -12.90
N ARG A 334 -5.25 -9.07 -11.98
CA ARG A 334 -5.29 -10.46 -11.48
C ARG A 334 -4.23 -10.84 -10.47
N TYR A 335 -4.66 -11.08 -9.20
CA TYR A 335 -3.95 -11.79 -8.11
C TYR A 335 -2.61 -11.17 -7.65
N HIS A 336 -2.63 -10.22 -6.74
CA HIS A 336 -1.39 -9.80 -6.10
C HIS A 336 -1.59 -9.31 -4.67
N GLY A 337 -0.55 -9.48 -3.88
CA GLY A 337 -0.35 -8.82 -2.61
C GLY A 337 0.94 -8.01 -2.66
N LEU A 338 0.93 -6.83 -2.10
CA LEU A 338 2.08 -5.91 -2.07
C LEU A 338 2.64 -5.77 -0.69
N GLY A 339 3.96 -5.84 -0.65
CA GLY A 339 4.73 -5.36 0.48
C GLY A 339 5.53 -4.12 0.10
N LEU A 340 5.32 -3.04 0.81
CA LEU A 340 6.08 -1.81 0.63
C LEU A 340 7.11 -1.67 1.74
N LYS A 341 8.36 -1.43 1.36
CA LYS A 341 9.37 -0.87 2.25
C LYS A 341 9.19 0.64 2.25
N SER A 342 9.07 1.25 3.42
CA SER A 342 9.22 2.70 3.58
C SER A 342 10.63 3.07 3.11
N SER A 343 10.76 3.56 1.88
CA SER A 343 12.02 4.06 1.37
C SER A 343 12.12 5.55 1.70
N THR A 344 13.19 5.91 2.36
CA THR A 344 13.71 7.29 2.37
C THR A 344 14.16 7.62 0.95
N THR A 345 13.30 8.18 0.15
CA THR A 345 13.70 8.74 -1.14
C THR A 345 13.70 10.25 -1.03
N THR A 346 14.86 10.83 -1.25
CA THR A 346 15.06 12.27 -1.38
C THR A 346 14.23 12.76 -2.57
N ALA A 347 13.13 13.44 -2.29
CA ALA A 347 12.35 14.09 -3.34
C ALA A 347 13.10 15.32 -3.83
N VAL A 348 13.37 15.36 -5.13
CA VAL A 348 13.68 16.60 -5.82
C VAL A 348 12.39 17.40 -5.89
N MET A 349 12.37 18.53 -5.21
CA MET A 349 11.27 19.46 -5.14
C MET A 349 11.14 20.22 -6.44
N GLU A 350 10.05 20.04 -7.19
CA GLU A 350 9.54 21.12 -8.03
C GLU A 350 8.42 21.83 -7.26
N SER A 351 8.56 23.14 -7.19
CA SER A 351 7.74 24.07 -6.43
C SER A 351 6.33 24.16 -6.99
N GLU A 352 5.31 23.90 -6.16
CA GLU A 352 4.09 24.69 -6.19
C GLU A 352 3.51 24.87 -4.79
N SER A 353 3.22 26.10 -4.53
CA SER A 353 2.85 26.84 -3.35
C SER A 353 1.65 26.31 -2.54
N ASP A 354 1.68 26.69 -1.26
CA ASP A 354 0.63 26.75 -0.26
C ASP A 354 0.42 25.53 0.63
N ALA A 355 1.47 25.01 1.30
CA ALA A 355 1.22 24.08 2.38
C ALA A 355 2.21 24.25 3.55
N LEU A 356 1.67 24.50 4.72
CA LEU A 356 2.27 24.16 6.00
C LEU A 356 2.48 22.64 6.04
N HIS A 357 3.68 22.17 6.36
CA HIS A 357 4.00 20.73 6.34
C HIS A 357 4.92 20.35 7.50
N LEU A 358 4.59 19.24 8.18
CA LEU A 358 5.50 18.60 9.14
C LEU A 358 6.28 17.49 8.42
N GLY A 359 7.53 17.74 8.15
CA GLY A 359 8.42 16.88 7.40
C GLY A 359 8.86 15.61 8.13
N PRO A 360 9.83 14.89 7.59
CA PRO A 360 10.31 13.64 8.18
C PRO A 360 11.06 13.89 9.50
N VAL A 361 11.02 12.87 10.36
CA VAL A 361 11.82 12.78 11.58
C VAL A 361 12.99 11.84 11.29
N LEU A 362 14.21 12.37 11.29
CA LEU A 362 15.41 11.62 10.89
C LEU A 362 16.59 11.82 11.86
N PRO A 363 17.23 10.73 12.29
CA PRO A 363 16.87 9.32 12.14
C PRO A 363 15.59 8.95 12.90
N ASN A 364 14.89 7.89 12.48
CA ASN A 364 13.77 7.31 13.21
C ASN A 364 13.69 5.80 12.88
N PRO A 365 13.99 4.88 13.83
CA PRO A 365 14.32 5.12 15.24
C PRO A 365 15.59 5.95 15.47
N PHE A 366 15.70 6.59 16.62
CA PHE A 366 16.83 7.45 16.96
C PHE A 366 17.44 7.15 18.35
N ASN A 367 18.73 7.48 18.51
CA ASN A 367 19.50 7.38 19.75
C ASN A 367 20.63 8.42 19.77
N PRO A 368 20.72 9.31 20.69
CA PRO A 368 19.66 9.82 21.58
C PRO A 368 18.89 10.99 20.96
N ALA A 369 19.17 11.36 19.70
CA ALA A 369 18.62 12.57 19.10
C ALA A 369 18.14 12.35 17.68
N THR A 370 17.10 13.09 17.32
CA THR A 370 16.54 13.14 15.97
C THR A 370 16.32 14.59 15.52
N THR A 371 16.22 14.79 14.22
CA THR A 371 15.88 16.07 13.59
C THR A 371 14.52 15.99 12.95
N ILE A 372 13.68 16.95 13.21
CA ILE A 372 12.31 17.08 12.69
C ILE A 372 12.31 18.24 11.71
N GLY A 373 12.04 17.93 10.44
CA GLY A 373 11.84 18.94 9.40
C GLY A 373 10.42 19.48 9.43
N TYR A 374 10.21 20.74 9.06
CA TYR A 374 8.89 21.31 8.80
C TYR A 374 8.98 22.47 7.83
N GLU A 375 7.91 22.77 7.15
CA GLU A 375 7.81 23.83 6.15
C GLU A 375 6.70 24.80 6.48
N VAL A 376 6.97 26.08 6.24
CA VAL A 376 6.04 27.20 6.43
C VAL A 376 5.98 27.99 5.14
N SER A 377 4.81 28.13 4.54
CA SER A 377 4.62 28.86 3.28
C SER A 377 4.44 30.36 3.48
N VAL A 378 3.84 30.76 4.60
CA VAL A 378 3.62 32.16 5.00
C VAL A 378 3.97 32.29 6.47
N ALA A 379 4.59 33.40 6.86
CA ALA A 379 4.93 33.64 8.27
C ALA A 379 3.72 33.46 9.18
N CYS A 380 3.78 32.51 10.13
CA CYS A 380 2.70 32.19 11.06
C CYS A 380 3.24 31.68 12.39
N GLU A 381 2.39 31.68 13.42
CA GLU A 381 2.69 31.01 14.68
C GLU A 381 2.76 29.50 14.50
N VAL A 382 3.88 28.90 14.88
CA VAL A 382 4.10 27.44 14.82
C VAL A 382 4.34 26.93 16.23
N GLN A 383 3.58 25.90 16.59
CA GLN A 383 3.77 25.10 17.79
C GLN A 383 4.18 23.70 17.37
N LEU A 384 5.33 23.23 17.85
CA LEU A 384 5.82 21.89 17.61
C LEU A 384 6.11 21.23 18.96
N ARG A 385 5.32 20.20 19.27
CA ARG A 385 5.28 19.57 20.60
C ARG A 385 5.44 18.06 20.49
N VAL A 386 6.06 17.45 21.50
CA VAL A 386 6.23 15.99 21.61
C VAL A 386 5.30 15.45 22.70
N PHE A 387 4.66 14.33 22.39
CA PHE A 387 3.71 13.62 23.27
C PHE A 387 4.13 12.16 23.44
N ASP A 388 3.84 11.58 24.61
CA ASP A 388 3.96 10.14 24.84
C ASP A 388 2.73 9.37 24.31
N LEU A 389 2.77 8.03 24.38
CA LEU A 389 1.65 7.16 23.95
C LEU A 389 0.33 7.40 24.68
N ARG A 390 0.35 8.04 25.85
CA ARG A 390 -0.85 8.40 26.64
C ARG A 390 -1.40 9.78 26.28
N GLY A 391 -0.78 10.45 25.27
CA GLY A 391 -1.15 11.80 24.89
C GLY A 391 -0.68 12.90 25.84
N ARG A 392 0.17 12.58 26.81
CA ARG A 392 0.77 13.54 27.72
C ARG A 392 1.89 14.30 27.01
N MET A 393 1.87 15.62 27.09
CA MET A 393 2.94 16.46 26.54
C MET A 393 4.25 16.21 27.29
N VAL A 394 5.30 15.97 26.51
CA VAL A 394 6.66 15.66 26.97
C VAL A 394 7.58 16.84 26.79
N ARG A 395 7.52 17.46 25.61
CA ARG A 395 8.42 18.57 25.25
C ARG A 395 7.77 19.54 24.27
N THR A 396 7.95 20.84 24.52
CA THR A 396 7.72 21.89 23.52
C THR A 396 9.03 22.18 22.79
N LEU A 397 9.08 21.94 21.48
CA LEU A 397 10.26 22.16 20.66
C LEU A 397 10.25 23.56 20.03
N ILE A 398 9.09 24.02 19.60
CA ILE A 398 8.86 25.33 19.00
C ILE A 398 7.52 25.87 19.50
N ASP A 399 7.49 27.17 19.85
CA ASP A 399 6.29 27.95 20.15
C ASP A 399 6.61 29.41 19.82
N LYS A 400 6.57 29.77 18.52
CA LYS A 400 6.90 31.12 18.04
C LYS A 400 6.45 31.35 16.61
N THR A 401 6.43 32.61 16.18
CA THR A 401 6.28 32.96 14.75
C THR A 401 7.49 32.50 13.96
N VAL A 402 7.26 31.78 12.85
CA VAL A 402 8.26 31.25 11.93
C VAL A 402 8.00 31.84 10.54
N GLY A 403 9.06 32.31 9.86
CA GLY A 403 8.97 32.82 8.49
C GLY A 403 8.82 31.71 7.46
N PRO A 404 8.49 32.07 6.20
CA PRO A 404 8.38 31.09 5.12
C PRO A 404 9.69 30.36 4.85
N GLY A 405 9.59 29.10 4.46
CA GLY A 405 10.69 28.22 4.09
C GLY A 405 10.75 26.91 4.86
N HIS A 406 11.80 26.12 4.57
CA HIS A 406 12.10 24.88 5.25
C HIS A 406 12.87 25.15 6.55
N HIS A 407 12.41 24.50 7.61
CA HIS A 407 12.98 24.62 8.95
C HIS A 407 13.26 23.25 9.54
N THR A 408 14.18 23.19 10.49
CA THR A 408 14.46 21.98 11.24
C THR A 408 14.57 22.27 12.73
N VAL A 409 14.16 21.32 13.56
CA VAL A 409 14.38 21.36 14.99
C VAL A 409 14.89 20.00 15.48
N ARG A 410 15.80 20.03 16.43
CA ARG A 410 16.37 18.80 17.00
C ARG A 410 15.71 18.47 18.33
N TRP A 411 15.36 17.20 18.53
CA TRP A 411 14.97 16.65 19.82
C TRP A 411 15.97 15.58 20.27
N ASN A 412 16.45 15.71 21.49
CA ASN A 412 17.50 14.87 22.08
C ASN A 412 16.98 13.88 23.14
N GLY A 413 15.69 13.58 23.12
CA GLY A 413 15.08 12.64 24.09
C GLY A 413 14.93 13.23 25.51
N MET A 414 14.89 14.57 25.65
CA MET A 414 14.69 15.23 26.95
C MET A 414 13.29 15.84 27.03
N ALA A 415 12.67 15.74 28.20
CA ALA A 415 11.40 16.40 28.54
C ALA A 415 11.61 17.88 28.88
N ASP A 416 10.53 18.64 29.07
CA ASP A 416 10.59 20.06 29.43
C ASP A 416 11.23 20.32 30.82
N ASP A 417 11.11 19.38 31.74
CA ASP A 417 11.76 19.43 33.06
C ASP A 417 13.25 19.04 33.04
N GLY A 418 13.80 18.75 31.87
CA GLY A 418 15.20 18.34 31.68
C GLY A 418 15.45 16.85 32.00
N ALA A 419 14.45 16.08 32.32
CA ALA A 419 14.61 14.64 32.52
C ALA A 419 14.74 13.91 31.17
N ARG A 420 15.56 12.84 31.12
CA ARG A 420 15.63 11.97 29.97
C ARG A 420 14.37 11.09 29.92
N VAL A 421 13.75 10.99 28.77
CA VAL A 421 12.57 10.12 28.59
C VAL A 421 13.00 8.70 28.24
N ALA A 422 12.21 7.71 28.63
CA ALA A 422 12.50 6.30 28.40
C ALA A 422 12.43 5.94 26.91
N SER A 423 13.12 4.86 26.50
CA SER A 423 12.94 4.25 25.19
C SER A 423 11.45 3.95 24.94
N GLY A 424 10.97 4.27 23.75
CA GLY A 424 9.57 4.09 23.44
C GLY A 424 9.10 4.91 22.22
N VAL A 425 7.80 4.87 22.01
CA VAL A 425 7.13 5.60 20.92
C VAL A 425 6.64 6.95 21.43
N TYR A 426 6.94 7.99 20.66
CA TYR A 426 6.53 9.37 20.88
C TYR A 426 5.85 9.92 19.62
N PHE A 427 5.12 11.00 19.78
CA PHE A 427 4.46 11.69 18.68
C PHE A 427 4.89 13.15 18.66
N CYS A 428 5.42 13.62 17.52
CA CYS A 428 5.65 15.03 17.27
C CYS A 428 4.44 15.61 16.55
N GLN A 429 3.84 16.66 17.12
CA GLN A 429 2.70 17.37 16.54
C GLN A 429 3.09 18.81 16.22
N MET A 430 2.79 19.22 14.97
CA MET A 430 2.85 20.62 14.54
C MET A 430 1.46 21.21 14.48
N VAL A 431 1.27 22.40 15.03
CA VAL A 431 0.06 23.23 14.96
C VAL A 431 0.46 24.59 14.43
N ALA A 432 -0.26 25.07 13.39
CA ALA A 432 -0.07 26.40 12.84
C ALA A 432 -1.43 26.91 12.30
N GLY A 433 -2.07 27.81 13.04
CA GLY A 433 -3.46 28.21 12.77
C GLY A 433 -4.42 27.01 12.81
N SER A 434 -5.14 26.77 11.70
CA SER A 434 -6.00 25.59 11.53
C SER A 434 -5.26 24.33 11.12
N PHE A 435 -3.98 24.43 10.75
CA PHE A 435 -3.15 23.28 10.37
C PHE A 435 -2.75 22.48 11.61
N ARG A 436 -2.87 21.15 11.51
CA ARG A 436 -2.36 20.21 12.52
C ARG A 436 -1.88 18.93 11.85
N GLU A 437 -0.62 18.58 12.07
CA GLU A 437 -0.02 17.33 11.60
C GLU A 437 0.75 16.66 12.74
N THR A 438 0.78 15.31 12.74
CA THR A 438 1.45 14.52 13.78
C THR A 438 2.34 13.46 13.13
N ARG A 439 3.57 13.32 13.63
CA ARG A 439 4.54 12.29 13.20
C ARG A 439 4.90 11.40 14.38
N ARG A 440 4.99 10.11 14.11
CA ARG A 440 5.48 9.11 15.07
C ARG A 440 7.01 9.11 15.08
N MET A 441 7.58 8.98 16.27
CA MET A 441 9.01 8.87 16.53
C MET A 441 9.28 7.69 17.45
N THR A 442 10.40 7.00 17.29
CA THR A 442 10.81 5.90 18.16
C THR A 442 12.19 6.18 18.72
N LEU A 443 12.29 6.35 20.03
CA LEU A 443 13.54 6.46 20.77
C LEU A 443 13.98 5.07 21.21
N ILE A 444 15.23 4.74 20.89
CA ILE A 444 15.90 3.51 21.36
C ILE A 444 17.16 3.91 22.11
N GLU A 445 17.41 3.32 23.27
CA GLU A 445 18.66 3.43 24.03
C GLU A 445 19.67 2.38 23.58
#